data_421e36394140960e281c8a097e5d1425
#
_entry.id   421e36394140960e281c8a097e5d1425
#
_cell.length_a   1.000
_cell.length_b   1.000
_cell.length_c   1.000
_cell.angle_alpha   90.00
_cell.angle_beta   90.00
_cell.angle_gamma   90.00
#
_symmetry.space_group_name_H-M   'P 1'
#
loop_
_entity.id
_entity.type
_entity.pdbx_description
1 polymer ?
#
loop_
_entity_poly.entity_id
_entity_poly.type
_entity_poly.pdbx_seq_one_letter_code
_entity_poly.pdbx_strand_id
1 'polypeptide(L)'
;MNDLCTDIGYRSLNHDGEQLCGDHIDIVEQDDDSIVVVLADGLGSGVKASILSTLTSKIISTMMAAGMKIEDCVSTIAATLPVCSVRGVAYSTFTILRFVQNREAEIIQYDNPHVILLRDGQNYEYPRTVMNIDGKEIYSSRITLRENDIFIAMSDGCIHAGVGMKLNFGWERKDIINFMEPFANVGFTAKTLDTILLDECNKLYDGHPGDDTTACVVRIRRREPMNLLIGPPSNPDDCSKMMSLFFSKEGKHIVCGGTTSSIAAEFLHKPLVPTVDYPDPEIPPIARIEGVDLVTEGVITINKVLKYAQDYLADNESYTQWSYKKDGASQIARLLFEEATDINFYVGRAVNPAHQNPNLPINFNIKMRLVDELSTCLKQMGKRIKVSYF
;
A
#
# COMPACT_ATOMS: atom_id res chain seq x y z
N MET A 1 -19.26 2.08 13.68
CA MET A 1 -17.85 1.85 13.30
C MET A 1 -17.49 2.90 12.28
N ASN A 2 -16.28 3.41 12.29
CA ASN A 2 -15.84 4.32 11.24
C ASN A 2 -15.44 3.47 10.02
N ASP A 3 -16.05 3.71 8.85
CA ASP A 3 -15.80 2.95 7.63
C ASP A 3 -14.56 3.44 6.87
N LEU A 4 -13.83 4.40 7.45
CA LEU A 4 -12.60 4.91 6.85
C LEU A 4 -11.40 3.99 7.17
N CYS A 5 -10.44 3.98 6.27
CA CYS A 5 -9.13 3.35 6.45
C CYS A 5 -8.05 4.16 5.73
N THR A 6 -6.82 3.92 6.10
CA THR A 6 -5.63 4.46 5.45
C THR A 6 -5.15 3.52 4.35
N ASP A 7 -4.79 4.08 3.21
CA ASP A 7 -4.07 3.43 2.11
C ASP A 7 -2.71 4.15 2.02
N ILE A 8 -1.61 3.43 2.16
CA ILE A 8 -0.26 4.00 2.29
C ILE A 8 0.62 3.50 1.14
N GLY A 9 1.27 4.43 0.48
CA GLY A 9 2.29 4.16 -0.52
C GLY A 9 3.52 5.03 -0.29
N TYR A 10 4.69 4.46 -0.47
CA TYR A 10 5.94 5.19 -0.36
C TYR A 10 7.01 4.59 -1.26
N ARG A 11 7.98 5.41 -1.60
CA ARG A 11 9.15 5.05 -2.41
C ARG A 11 10.29 6.02 -2.12
N SER A 12 11.51 5.60 -2.43
CA SER A 12 12.71 6.42 -2.33
C SER A 12 13.52 6.33 -3.63
N LEU A 13 14.18 7.42 -3.98
CA LEU A 13 15.25 7.48 -4.98
C LEU A 13 16.54 7.76 -4.24
N ASN A 14 17.57 6.94 -4.45
CA ASN A 14 18.86 7.14 -3.82
C ASN A 14 19.60 8.31 -4.49
N HIS A 15 20.38 9.05 -3.73
CA HIS A 15 21.39 9.97 -4.26
C HIS A 15 22.26 9.24 -5.32
N ASP A 16 22.54 9.92 -6.42
CA ASP A 16 23.31 9.33 -7.53
C ASP A 16 24.67 8.81 -7.06
N GLY A 17 24.96 7.56 -7.39
CA GLY A 17 26.18 6.87 -6.97
C GLY A 17 26.11 6.20 -5.60
N GLU A 18 25.05 6.39 -4.79
CA GLU A 18 24.89 5.75 -3.50
C GLU A 18 24.05 4.46 -3.62
N GLN A 19 24.43 3.44 -2.84
CA GLN A 19 23.69 2.16 -2.83
C GLN A 19 22.55 2.13 -1.82
N LEU A 20 22.59 2.99 -0.81
CA LEU A 20 21.58 3.08 0.25
C LEU A 20 21.02 4.49 0.30
N CYS A 21 19.71 4.56 0.45
CA CYS A 21 19.02 5.82 0.68
C CYS A 21 19.32 6.36 2.08
N GLY A 22 19.64 7.64 2.18
CA GLY A 22 19.78 8.35 3.44
C GLY A 22 18.47 8.60 4.15
N ASP A 23 17.35 8.53 3.43
CA ASP A 23 16.01 8.61 3.99
C ASP A 23 15.49 7.25 4.43
N HIS A 24 14.56 7.24 5.41
CA HIS A 24 13.90 6.02 5.84
C HIS A 24 12.46 6.27 6.27
N ILE A 25 11.57 5.36 5.87
CA ILE A 25 10.17 5.33 6.34
C ILE A 25 9.96 4.12 7.23
N ASP A 26 9.37 4.37 8.39
CA ASP A 26 8.89 3.32 9.29
C ASP A 26 7.40 3.46 9.54
N ILE A 27 6.70 2.32 9.51
CA ILE A 27 5.25 2.26 9.68
C ILE A 27 4.93 1.27 10.79
N VAL A 28 4.15 1.72 11.76
CA VAL A 28 3.66 0.87 12.86
C VAL A 28 2.14 0.93 12.88
N GLU A 29 1.52 -0.21 12.61
CA GLU A 29 0.07 -0.42 12.74
C GLU A 29 -0.27 -0.92 14.14
N GLN A 30 -1.39 -0.45 14.69
CA GLN A 30 -1.90 -0.81 16.01
C GLN A 30 -3.24 -1.56 15.87
N ASP A 31 -3.58 -2.36 16.88
CA ASP A 31 -4.80 -3.19 16.87
C ASP A 31 -6.11 -2.37 16.84
N ASP A 32 -6.06 -1.11 17.24
CA ASP A 32 -7.22 -0.19 17.31
C ASP A 32 -7.47 0.64 16.04
N ASP A 33 -6.90 0.23 14.89
CA ASP A 33 -6.95 0.97 13.64
C ASP A 33 -6.15 2.28 13.66
N SER A 34 -5.23 2.44 14.59
CA SER A 34 -4.29 3.56 14.60
C SER A 34 -3.00 3.18 13.88
N ILE A 35 -2.41 4.15 13.18
CA ILE A 35 -1.18 3.95 12.41
C ILE A 35 -0.24 5.12 12.68
N VAL A 36 1.03 4.81 12.85
CA VAL A 36 2.11 5.80 12.92
C VAL A 36 3.04 5.60 11.73
N VAL A 37 3.21 6.64 10.93
CA VAL A 37 4.14 6.69 9.80
C VAL A 37 5.18 7.73 10.13
N VAL A 38 6.45 7.37 10.03
CA VAL A 38 7.58 8.28 10.26
C VAL A 38 8.49 8.27 9.04
N LEU A 39 8.62 9.43 8.41
CA LEU A 39 9.67 9.71 7.43
C LEU A 39 10.80 10.40 8.16
N ALA A 40 11.98 9.87 8.11
CA ALA A 40 13.21 10.49 8.61
C ALA A 40 14.23 10.63 7.47
N ASP A 41 14.84 11.80 7.39
CA ASP A 41 15.90 12.11 6.45
C ASP A 41 17.21 12.27 7.23
N GLY A 42 18.19 11.45 6.90
CA GLY A 42 19.49 11.38 7.57
C GLY A 42 20.46 12.43 7.04
N LEU A 43 21.16 13.10 7.92
CA LEU A 43 22.13 14.13 7.54
C LEU A 43 23.25 13.58 6.64
N GLY A 44 23.31 14.04 5.38
CA GLY A 44 24.27 13.61 4.37
C GLY A 44 23.71 12.51 3.49
N SER A 45 24.54 11.65 2.93
CA SER A 45 24.14 10.55 2.05
C SER A 45 24.80 9.23 2.42
N GLY A 46 24.32 8.12 1.83
CA GLY A 46 24.90 6.79 1.94
C GLY A 46 24.73 6.14 3.31
N VAL A 47 25.62 5.22 3.66
CA VAL A 47 25.49 4.32 4.83
C VAL A 47 25.24 5.05 6.15
N LYS A 48 25.94 6.16 6.39
CA LYS A 48 25.82 6.91 7.66
C LYS A 48 24.46 7.57 7.79
N ALA A 49 24.00 8.24 6.74
CA ALA A 49 22.69 8.87 6.70
C ALA A 49 21.58 7.81 6.86
N SER A 50 21.69 6.69 6.13
CA SER A 50 20.76 5.55 6.21
C SER A 50 20.65 4.97 7.64
N ILE A 51 21.76 4.82 8.36
CA ILE A 51 21.73 4.37 9.75
C ILE A 51 21.01 5.38 10.65
N LEU A 52 21.31 6.69 10.50
CA LEU A 52 20.71 7.73 11.32
C LEU A 52 19.20 7.85 11.08
N SER A 53 18.76 7.87 9.83
CA SER A 53 17.33 7.94 9.49
C SER A 53 16.56 6.69 9.94
N THR A 54 17.17 5.50 9.77
CA THR A 54 16.57 4.23 10.24
C THR A 54 16.39 4.23 11.75
N LEU A 55 17.41 4.63 12.52
CA LEU A 55 17.31 4.69 13.97
C LEU A 55 16.30 5.75 14.43
N THR A 56 16.34 6.95 13.82
CA THR A 56 15.40 8.03 14.13
C THR A 56 13.94 7.60 13.89
N SER A 57 13.64 7.10 12.70
CA SER A 57 12.28 6.68 12.36
C SER A 57 11.79 5.54 13.25
N LYS A 58 12.65 4.55 13.54
CA LYS A 58 12.32 3.39 14.37
C LYS A 58 12.08 3.75 15.83
N ILE A 59 12.91 4.64 16.41
CA ILE A 59 12.71 5.13 17.77
C ILE A 59 11.38 5.89 17.86
N ILE A 60 11.15 6.86 16.97
CA ILE A 60 9.94 7.68 16.98
C ILE A 60 8.69 6.80 16.78
N SER A 61 8.65 5.96 15.76
CA SER A 61 7.47 5.15 15.43
C SER A 61 7.08 4.22 16.58
N THR A 62 8.08 3.58 17.20
CA THR A 62 7.88 2.66 18.31
C THR A 62 7.36 3.40 19.56
N MET A 63 7.98 4.53 19.91
CA MET A 63 7.59 5.32 21.09
C MET A 63 6.20 5.95 20.90
N MET A 64 5.92 6.54 19.73
CA MET A 64 4.62 7.13 19.41
C MET A 64 3.50 6.06 19.37
N ALA A 65 3.78 4.89 18.84
CA ALA A 65 2.84 3.76 18.89
C ALA A 65 2.58 3.26 20.31
N ALA A 66 3.57 3.35 21.20
CA ALA A 66 3.39 3.09 22.64
C ALA A 66 2.66 4.22 23.39
N GLY A 67 2.21 5.29 22.71
CA GLY A 67 1.47 6.41 23.31
C GLY A 67 2.35 7.42 24.03
N MET A 68 3.67 7.39 23.82
CA MET A 68 4.60 8.37 24.39
C MET A 68 4.45 9.74 23.71
N LYS A 69 4.81 10.80 24.43
CA LYS A 69 4.75 12.15 23.89
C LYS A 69 5.94 12.45 22.98
N ILE A 70 5.74 13.39 22.06
CA ILE A 70 6.80 13.77 21.11
C ILE A 70 8.02 14.33 21.83
N GLU A 71 7.85 15.04 22.95
CA GLU A 71 8.93 15.57 23.76
C GLU A 71 9.85 14.44 24.25
N ASP A 72 9.28 13.33 24.72
CA ASP A 72 10.03 12.16 25.16
C ASP A 72 10.79 11.51 24.00
N CYS A 73 10.16 11.45 22.81
CA CYS A 73 10.79 10.91 21.60
C CYS A 73 12.01 11.75 21.19
N VAL A 74 11.85 13.08 21.12
CA VAL A 74 12.93 14.02 20.75
C VAL A 74 14.08 13.95 21.75
N SER A 75 13.76 13.95 23.06
CA SER A 75 14.78 13.84 24.10
C SER A 75 15.53 12.50 24.05
N THR A 76 14.83 11.41 23.74
CA THR A 76 15.46 10.09 23.56
C THR A 76 16.41 10.06 22.37
N ILE A 77 16.00 10.64 21.24
CA ILE A 77 16.83 10.78 20.05
C ILE A 77 18.07 11.63 20.38
N ALA A 78 17.87 12.77 21.06
CA ALA A 78 18.94 13.63 21.46
C ALA A 78 19.99 12.96 22.36
N ALA A 79 19.54 12.07 23.24
CA ALA A 79 20.42 11.33 24.15
C ALA A 79 21.09 10.11 23.50
N THR A 80 20.50 9.56 22.44
CA THR A 80 20.89 8.26 21.87
C THR A 80 21.75 8.39 20.62
N LEU A 81 21.43 9.36 19.75
CA LEU A 81 22.10 9.52 18.47
C LEU A 81 23.28 10.49 18.55
N PRO A 82 24.36 10.25 17.78
CA PRO A 82 25.52 11.10 17.80
C PRO A 82 25.24 12.48 17.20
N VAL A 83 25.74 13.54 17.86
CA VAL A 83 25.66 14.91 17.34
C VAL A 83 26.73 15.12 16.26
N CYS A 84 26.36 15.72 15.13
CA CYS A 84 27.31 16.12 14.12
C CYS A 84 28.24 17.25 14.68
N SER A 85 29.52 16.95 14.85
CA SER A 85 30.50 17.88 15.42
C SER A 85 30.72 19.15 14.59
N VAL A 86 30.33 19.13 13.29
CA VAL A 86 30.55 20.26 12.36
C VAL A 86 29.36 21.23 12.34
N ARG A 87 28.13 20.73 12.43
CA ARG A 87 26.90 21.55 12.34
C ARG A 87 26.19 21.75 13.67
N GLY A 88 26.59 21.06 14.74
CA GLY A 88 25.93 21.12 16.05
C GLY A 88 24.49 20.58 16.05
N VAL A 89 24.06 19.99 14.93
CA VAL A 89 22.72 19.40 14.74
C VAL A 89 22.86 17.90 14.88
N ALA A 90 22.02 17.32 15.69
CA ALA A 90 21.95 15.88 15.81
C ALA A 90 21.00 15.36 14.73
N TYR A 91 21.37 14.36 14.00
CA TYR A 91 20.67 13.19 13.58
C TYR A 91 19.92 13.26 12.26
N SER A 92 18.67 13.57 12.27
CA SER A 92 17.75 13.50 11.13
C SER A 92 16.67 14.54 11.30
N THR A 93 16.19 15.06 10.20
CA THR A 93 14.89 15.71 10.14
C THR A 93 13.81 14.64 10.15
N PHE A 94 12.58 14.98 10.49
CA PHE A 94 11.51 14.00 10.47
C PHE A 94 10.12 14.58 10.24
N THR A 95 9.26 13.75 9.68
CA THR A 95 7.81 13.96 9.56
C THR A 95 7.09 12.76 10.15
N ILE A 96 6.17 13.00 11.08
CA ILE A 96 5.32 11.99 11.69
C ILE A 96 3.89 12.23 11.23
N LEU A 97 3.27 11.20 10.68
CA LEU A 97 1.82 11.14 10.44
C LEU A 97 1.24 10.07 11.35
N ARG A 98 0.48 10.49 12.35
CA ARG A 98 -0.22 9.58 13.26
C ARG A 98 -1.71 9.64 12.98
N PHE A 99 -2.27 8.54 12.51
CA PHE A 99 -3.70 8.38 12.28
C PHE A 99 -4.31 7.65 13.46
N VAL A 100 -5.24 8.29 14.16
CA VAL A 100 -5.85 7.75 15.38
C VAL A 100 -7.23 7.21 15.03
N GLN A 101 -7.40 5.89 15.14
CA GLN A 101 -8.68 5.19 14.91
C GLN A 101 -9.38 5.59 13.60
N ASN A 102 -8.62 5.95 12.57
CA ASN A 102 -9.12 6.48 11.30
C ASN A 102 -10.11 7.67 11.44
N ARG A 103 -9.96 8.51 12.47
CA ARG A 103 -10.79 9.68 12.73
C ARG A 103 -10.03 10.99 12.66
N GLU A 104 -8.82 10.98 13.17
CA GLU A 104 -7.96 12.16 13.27
C GLU A 104 -6.58 11.84 12.75
N ALA A 105 -5.94 12.83 12.14
CA ALA A 105 -4.52 12.84 11.83
C ALA A 105 -3.81 13.83 12.74
N GLU A 106 -2.71 13.42 13.32
CA GLU A 106 -1.72 14.27 13.97
C GLU A 106 -0.48 14.32 13.07
N ILE A 107 -0.07 15.52 12.68
CA ILE A 107 1.10 15.79 11.87
C ILE A 107 2.13 16.48 12.73
N ILE A 108 3.32 15.91 12.87
CA ILE A 108 4.43 16.50 13.62
C ILE A 108 5.66 16.53 12.73
N GLN A 109 6.28 17.69 12.60
CA GLN A 109 7.38 17.90 11.65
C GLN A 109 8.53 18.69 12.25
N TYR A 110 9.72 18.21 11.96
CA TYR A 110 10.97 18.88 12.25
C TYR A 110 11.82 18.98 10.98
N ASP A 111 12.00 20.19 10.49
CA ASP A 111 12.91 20.59 9.41
C ASP A 111 12.74 19.84 8.06
N ASN A 112 11.61 19.18 7.85
CA ASN A 112 11.18 18.62 6.58
C ASN A 112 10.18 19.54 5.88
N PRO A 113 10.01 19.45 4.55
CA PRO A 113 8.96 20.15 3.83
C PRO A 113 7.59 19.88 4.44
N HIS A 114 6.77 20.93 4.59
CA HIS A 114 5.46 20.78 5.18
C HIS A 114 4.59 19.82 4.38
N VAL A 115 3.96 18.87 5.07
CA VAL A 115 3.01 17.91 4.50
C VAL A 115 1.98 18.64 3.65
N ILE A 116 1.72 18.14 2.45
CA ILE A 116 0.63 18.60 1.62
C ILE A 116 -0.61 17.80 1.99
N LEU A 117 -1.73 18.47 2.21
CA LEU A 117 -3.04 17.84 2.34
C LEU A 117 -3.90 18.26 1.16
N LEU A 118 -4.23 17.29 0.30
CA LEU A 118 -5.23 17.48 -0.73
C LEU A 118 -6.59 17.02 -0.18
N ARG A 119 -7.54 17.92 -0.11
CA ARG A 119 -8.91 17.69 0.35
C ARG A 119 -9.87 18.17 -0.71
N ASP A 120 -10.87 17.39 -1.05
CA ASP A 120 -11.80 17.67 -2.13
C ASP A 120 -11.10 17.98 -3.48
N GLY A 121 -9.92 17.37 -3.70
CA GLY A 121 -9.11 17.53 -4.91
C GLY A 121 -8.22 18.76 -4.96
N GLN A 122 -8.18 19.56 -3.89
CA GLN A 122 -7.40 20.80 -3.84
C GLN A 122 -6.53 20.85 -2.58
N ASN A 123 -5.47 21.65 -2.63
CA ASN A 123 -4.63 21.89 -1.46
C ASN A 123 -5.44 22.52 -0.32
N TYR A 124 -5.37 21.91 0.84
CA TYR A 124 -5.98 22.41 2.06
C TYR A 124 -4.91 22.89 3.03
N GLU A 125 -4.84 24.19 3.25
CA GLU A 125 -3.96 24.75 4.28
C GLU A 125 -4.55 24.54 5.67
N TYR A 126 -3.82 23.80 6.50
CA TYR A 126 -4.22 23.47 7.86
C TYR A 126 -3.44 24.28 8.91
N PRO A 127 -4.04 24.58 10.08
CA PRO A 127 -3.37 25.34 11.13
C PRO A 127 -2.19 24.55 11.72
N ARG A 128 -1.10 25.23 12.00
CA ARG A 128 0.12 24.68 12.60
C ARG A 128 0.43 25.40 13.88
N THR A 129 0.79 24.64 14.91
CA THR A 129 1.28 25.14 16.19
C THR A 129 2.77 24.87 16.27
N VAL A 130 3.55 25.85 16.67
CA VAL A 130 4.99 25.71 16.87
C VAL A 130 5.26 25.32 18.32
N MET A 131 6.03 24.27 18.53
CA MET A 131 6.54 23.82 19.81
C MET A 131 8.07 23.97 19.80
N ASN A 132 8.64 24.48 20.88
CA ASN A 132 10.10 24.48 21.03
C ASN A 132 10.49 23.34 21.99
N ILE A 133 11.21 22.35 21.47
CA ILE A 133 11.68 21.20 22.25
C ILE A 133 13.21 21.13 22.09
N ASP A 134 13.94 21.28 23.19
CA ASP A 134 15.41 21.26 23.21
C ASP A 134 16.04 22.21 22.18
N GLY A 135 15.45 23.39 22.01
CA GLY A 135 15.94 24.43 21.08
C GLY A 135 15.57 24.18 19.60
N LYS A 136 14.71 23.19 19.32
CA LYS A 136 14.21 22.87 17.97
C LYS A 136 12.77 23.33 17.80
N GLU A 137 12.49 23.97 16.67
CA GLU A 137 11.13 24.33 16.28
C GLU A 137 10.44 23.12 15.65
N ILE A 138 9.45 22.59 16.32
CA ILE A 138 8.65 21.45 15.85
C ILE A 138 7.24 21.94 15.58
N TYR A 139 6.76 21.65 14.37
CA TYR A 139 5.40 21.99 13.95
C TYR A 139 4.45 20.85 14.26
N SER A 140 3.30 21.16 14.86
CA SER A 140 2.26 20.20 15.17
C SER A 140 0.92 20.66 14.64
N SER A 141 0.12 19.72 14.12
CA SER A 141 -1.24 19.95 13.62
C SER A 141 -2.12 18.78 13.93
N ARG A 142 -3.42 19.04 14.19
CA ARG A 142 -4.46 18.01 14.29
C ARG A 142 -5.55 18.27 13.29
N ILE A 143 -5.98 17.24 12.60
CA ILE A 143 -6.94 17.32 11.50
C ILE A 143 -7.93 16.18 11.63
N THR A 144 -9.22 16.52 11.61
CA THR A 144 -10.27 15.51 11.46
C THR A 144 -10.26 14.96 10.04
N LEU A 145 -10.19 13.64 9.90
CA LEU A 145 -10.10 12.95 8.62
C LEU A 145 -11.43 13.02 7.86
N ARG A 146 -11.31 13.15 6.55
CA ARG A 146 -12.41 13.00 5.60
C ARG A 146 -12.07 11.96 4.54
N GLU A 147 -13.09 11.36 3.98
CA GLU A 147 -12.94 10.49 2.84
C GLU A 147 -12.26 11.25 1.68
N ASN A 148 -11.32 10.59 1.02
CA ASN A 148 -10.48 11.12 -0.05
C ASN A 148 -9.47 12.20 0.36
N ASP A 149 -9.23 12.43 1.64
CA ASP A 149 -8.06 13.19 2.08
C ASP A 149 -6.78 12.46 1.60
N ILE A 150 -5.83 13.22 1.06
CA ILE A 150 -4.54 12.71 0.64
C ILE A 150 -3.45 13.53 1.33
N PHE A 151 -2.67 12.87 2.17
CA PHE A 151 -1.50 13.43 2.85
C PHE A 151 -0.25 13.05 2.07
N ILE A 152 0.59 14.01 1.73
CA ILE A 152 1.87 13.79 1.05
C ILE A 152 2.97 14.32 1.95
N ALA A 153 3.71 13.41 2.59
CA ALA A 153 4.96 13.70 3.28
C ALA A 153 6.14 13.47 2.34
N MET A 154 7.17 14.28 2.44
CA MET A 154 8.34 14.19 1.57
C MET A 154 9.60 14.68 2.27
N SER A 155 10.77 14.16 1.86
CA SER A 155 12.07 14.72 2.19
C SER A 155 12.39 15.94 1.31
N ASP A 156 13.43 16.66 1.65
CA ASP A 156 13.81 17.87 0.93
C ASP A 156 14.33 17.60 -0.49
N GLY A 157 14.80 16.39 -0.79
CA GLY A 157 15.13 15.95 -2.14
C GLY A 157 13.99 16.14 -3.14
N CYS A 158 12.72 16.04 -2.71
CA CYS A 158 11.58 16.31 -3.59
C CYS A 158 11.50 17.79 -4.00
N ILE A 159 11.70 18.72 -3.05
CA ILE A 159 11.65 20.17 -3.34
C ILE A 159 12.92 20.67 -4.03
N HIS A 160 14.01 19.92 -3.94
CA HIS A 160 15.27 20.23 -4.63
C HIS A 160 15.37 19.55 -6.01
N ALA A 161 14.38 18.75 -6.42
CA ALA A 161 14.41 18.09 -7.71
C ALA A 161 14.60 19.09 -8.87
N GLY A 162 15.59 18.80 -9.71
CA GLY A 162 15.92 19.61 -10.88
C GLY A 162 16.81 20.83 -10.61
N VAL A 163 17.24 21.11 -9.39
CA VAL A 163 18.17 22.21 -9.08
C VAL A 163 19.44 22.09 -9.92
N GLY A 164 19.79 23.19 -10.61
CA GLY A 164 20.99 23.24 -11.44
C GLY A 164 20.91 22.42 -12.74
N MET A 165 19.80 21.79 -13.02
CA MET A 165 19.52 21.02 -14.23
C MET A 165 18.34 21.64 -15.02
N LYS A 166 17.12 21.20 -14.75
CA LYS A 166 15.91 21.68 -15.45
C LYS A 166 15.27 22.89 -14.78
N LEU A 167 15.53 23.10 -13.51
CA LEU A 167 14.97 24.19 -12.71
C LEU A 167 16.09 24.97 -12.00
N ASN A 168 15.94 26.30 -11.96
CA ASN A 168 16.95 27.14 -11.29
C ASN A 168 16.91 27.02 -9.75
N PHE A 169 15.70 26.88 -9.18
CA PHE A 169 15.47 26.91 -7.72
C PHE A 169 14.90 25.60 -7.17
N GLY A 170 14.80 24.55 -8.01
CA GLY A 170 14.16 23.30 -7.65
C GLY A 170 12.66 23.29 -7.87
N TRP A 171 12.03 22.21 -7.47
CA TRP A 171 10.60 21.98 -7.61
C TRP A 171 9.88 22.37 -6.33
N GLU A 172 9.57 23.64 -6.19
CA GLU A 172 9.01 24.16 -4.96
C GLU A 172 7.71 23.43 -4.54
N ARG A 173 7.44 23.40 -3.24
CA ARG A 173 6.22 22.76 -2.67
C ARG A 173 4.93 23.17 -3.43
N LYS A 174 4.82 24.42 -3.87
CA LYS A 174 3.68 24.91 -4.63
C LYS A 174 3.54 24.23 -6.00
N ASP A 175 4.67 23.95 -6.65
CA ASP A 175 4.67 23.29 -7.95
C ASP A 175 4.28 21.81 -7.81
N ILE A 176 4.73 21.17 -6.73
CA ILE A 176 4.31 19.81 -6.38
C ILE A 176 2.80 19.75 -6.13
N ILE A 177 2.22 20.73 -5.42
CA ILE A 177 0.77 20.84 -5.21
C ILE A 177 0.06 20.91 -6.56
N ASN A 178 0.43 21.86 -7.41
CA ASN A 178 -0.18 22.05 -8.72
C ASN A 178 -0.08 20.81 -9.61
N PHE A 179 1.03 20.06 -9.49
CA PHE A 179 1.22 18.80 -10.21
C PHE A 179 0.34 17.68 -9.70
N MET A 180 0.15 17.57 -8.36
CA MET A 180 -0.58 16.46 -7.75
C MET A 180 -2.11 16.66 -7.72
N GLU A 181 -2.61 17.89 -7.68
CA GLU A 181 -4.06 18.18 -7.63
C GLU A 181 -4.88 17.47 -8.73
N PRO A 182 -4.44 17.43 -10.02
CA PRO A 182 -5.17 16.74 -11.07
C PRO A 182 -5.39 15.24 -10.82
N PHE A 183 -4.52 14.62 -10.04
CA PHE A 183 -4.59 13.18 -9.75
C PHE A 183 -5.42 12.84 -8.51
N ALA A 184 -5.75 13.82 -7.67
CA ALA A 184 -6.38 13.61 -6.38
C ALA A 184 -7.77 12.92 -6.48
N ASN A 185 -8.55 13.22 -7.52
CA ASN A 185 -9.91 12.69 -7.71
C ASN A 185 -10.00 11.54 -8.71
N VAL A 186 -8.87 11.07 -9.26
CA VAL A 186 -8.88 9.99 -10.27
C VAL A 186 -9.18 8.62 -9.66
N GLY A 187 -8.98 8.46 -8.35
CA GLY A 187 -9.20 7.19 -7.66
C GLY A 187 -7.95 6.32 -7.53
N PHE A 188 -6.78 6.85 -7.86
CA PHE A 188 -5.50 6.14 -7.72
C PHE A 188 -5.23 5.72 -6.28
N THR A 189 -4.53 4.59 -6.10
CA THR A 189 -4.00 4.17 -4.80
C THR A 189 -2.90 5.13 -4.33
N ALA A 190 -2.63 5.11 -3.02
CA ALA A 190 -1.53 5.88 -2.46
C ALA A 190 -0.18 5.52 -3.10
N LYS A 191 0.06 4.23 -3.40
CA LYS A 191 1.27 3.78 -4.10
C LYS A 191 1.38 4.35 -5.51
N THR A 192 0.28 4.39 -6.26
CA THR A 192 0.26 4.97 -7.61
C THR A 192 0.54 6.48 -7.58
N LEU A 193 -0.08 7.20 -6.64
CA LEU A 193 0.16 8.63 -6.44
C LEU A 193 1.61 8.93 -6.07
N ASP A 194 2.18 8.13 -5.18
CA ASP A 194 3.58 8.22 -4.78
C ASP A 194 4.53 7.96 -5.96
N THR A 195 4.24 6.92 -6.75
CA THR A 195 5.00 6.61 -7.97
C THR A 195 4.97 7.76 -8.97
N ILE A 196 3.80 8.37 -9.22
CA ILE A 196 3.64 9.53 -10.12
C ILE A 196 4.52 10.70 -9.64
N LEU A 197 4.50 10.98 -8.34
CA LEU A 197 5.30 12.05 -7.75
C LEU A 197 6.80 11.80 -7.91
N LEU A 198 7.28 10.63 -7.54
CA LEU A 198 8.71 10.33 -7.60
C LEU A 198 9.23 10.11 -9.02
N ASP A 199 8.42 9.61 -9.94
CA ASP A 199 8.79 9.55 -11.36
C ASP A 199 9.00 10.96 -11.93
N GLU A 200 8.20 11.94 -11.52
CA GLU A 200 8.43 13.33 -11.92
C GLU A 200 9.69 13.91 -11.28
N CYS A 201 9.96 13.65 -9.98
CA CYS A 201 11.24 14.01 -9.35
C CYS A 201 12.42 13.43 -10.15
N ASN A 202 12.36 12.13 -10.48
CA ASN A 202 13.41 11.45 -11.24
C ASN A 202 13.63 12.06 -12.64
N LYS A 203 12.55 12.45 -13.33
CA LYS A 203 12.63 13.18 -14.61
C LYS A 203 13.25 14.56 -14.45
N LEU A 204 12.94 15.28 -13.37
CA LEU A 204 13.54 16.58 -13.08
C LEU A 204 15.03 16.46 -12.80
N TYR A 205 15.46 15.40 -12.14
CA TYR A 205 16.87 15.04 -11.91
C TYR A 205 17.57 14.43 -13.13
N ASP A 206 16.87 14.24 -14.24
CA ASP A 206 17.39 13.58 -15.45
C ASP A 206 17.92 12.15 -15.19
N GLY A 207 17.34 11.46 -14.20
CA GLY A 207 17.73 10.13 -13.77
C GLY A 207 18.94 10.09 -12.82
N HIS A 208 19.43 11.25 -12.37
CA HIS A 208 20.59 11.39 -11.47
C HIS A 208 20.20 12.24 -10.24
N PRO A 209 19.52 11.65 -9.24
CA PRO A 209 19.09 12.40 -8.06
C PRO A 209 20.27 13.04 -7.34
N GLY A 210 20.21 14.35 -7.15
CA GLY A 210 21.24 15.12 -6.47
C GLY A 210 21.15 15.03 -4.95
N ASP A 211 20.07 14.40 -4.43
CA ASP A 211 19.86 14.09 -3.02
C ASP A 211 18.97 12.85 -2.88
N ASP A 212 19.02 12.22 -1.70
CA ASP A 212 18.07 11.18 -1.34
C ASP A 212 16.65 11.78 -1.39
N THR A 213 15.76 11.14 -2.11
CA THR A 213 14.45 11.71 -2.43
C THR A 213 13.36 10.72 -2.09
N THR A 214 12.61 11.00 -1.03
CA THR A 214 11.57 10.09 -0.53
C THR A 214 10.24 10.80 -0.41
N ALA A 215 9.19 10.12 -0.84
CA ALA A 215 7.82 10.55 -0.58
C ALA A 215 7.02 9.43 0.09
N CYS A 216 6.01 9.84 0.83
CA CYS A 216 5.00 8.94 1.41
C CYS A 216 3.64 9.57 1.23
N VAL A 217 2.77 8.88 0.52
CA VAL A 217 1.38 9.27 0.33
C VAL A 217 0.49 8.44 1.23
N VAL A 218 -0.40 9.09 1.97
CA VAL A 218 -1.45 8.41 2.74
C VAL A 218 -2.80 8.93 2.27
N ARG A 219 -3.59 8.04 1.70
CA ARG A 219 -4.95 8.33 1.24
C ARG A 219 -5.97 7.77 2.23
N ILE A 220 -6.95 8.58 2.61
CA ILE A 220 -8.10 8.16 3.42
C ILE A 220 -9.22 7.72 2.49
N ARG A 221 -9.67 6.48 2.66
CA ARG A 221 -10.71 5.90 1.81
C ARG A 221 -11.70 5.08 2.63
N ARG A 222 -12.84 4.77 2.06
CA ARG A 222 -13.78 3.82 2.67
C ARG A 222 -13.24 2.40 2.56
N ARG A 223 -13.65 1.57 3.52
CA ARG A 223 -13.38 0.13 3.45
C ARG A 223 -14.18 -0.50 2.33
N GLU A 224 -13.49 -1.27 1.51
CA GLU A 224 -14.04 -2.05 0.40
C GLU A 224 -13.71 -3.53 0.62
N PRO A 225 -14.60 -4.27 1.32
CA PRO A 225 -14.38 -5.70 1.55
C PRO A 225 -14.57 -6.50 0.26
N MET A 226 -13.72 -7.50 0.09
CA MET A 226 -13.81 -8.46 -1.01
C MET A 226 -13.70 -9.88 -0.50
N ASN A 227 -14.43 -10.77 -1.14
CA ASN A 227 -14.48 -12.18 -0.80
C ASN A 227 -14.05 -13.01 -2.01
N LEU A 228 -13.01 -13.83 -1.86
CA LEU A 228 -12.51 -14.69 -2.92
C LEU A 228 -12.63 -16.15 -2.51
N LEU A 229 -13.38 -16.91 -3.31
CA LEU A 229 -13.61 -18.32 -3.14
C LEU A 229 -12.80 -19.12 -4.15
N ILE A 230 -12.00 -20.09 -3.69
CA ILE A 230 -11.19 -20.95 -4.55
C ILE A 230 -11.18 -22.41 -4.08
N GLY A 231 -11.61 -23.28 -4.95
CA GLY A 231 -11.66 -24.74 -4.73
C GLY A 231 -12.85 -25.20 -3.90
N PRO A 232 -13.33 -26.44 -4.13
CA PRO A 232 -14.36 -27.06 -3.30
C PRO A 232 -13.75 -27.52 -1.95
N PRO A 233 -14.58 -27.66 -0.89
CA PRO A 233 -14.14 -28.19 0.40
C PRO A 233 -13.71 -29.66 0.29
N SER A 234 -12.89 -30.13 1.24
CA SER A 234 -12.47 -31.55 1.29
C SER A 234 -13.62 -32.51 1.50
N ASN A 235 -14.59 -32.11 2.33
CA ASN A 235 -15.83 -32.87 2.55
C ASN A 235 -16.96 -32.22 1.76
N PRO A 236 -17.61 -32.93 0.83
CA PRO A 236 -18.75 -32.41 0.07
C PRO A 236 -19.92 -31.90 0.94
N ASP A 237 -20.11 -32.45 2.15
CA ASP A 237 -21.14 -31.99 3.07
C ASP A 237 -20.94 -30.57 3.58
N ASP A 238 -19.70 -30.06 3.53
CA ASP A 238 -19.36 -28.70 3.91
C ASP A 238 -19.61 -27.65 2.79
N CYS A 239 -20.00 -28.09 1.57
CA CYS A 239 -20.26 -27.18 0.46
C CYS A 239 -21.31 -26.12 0.81
N SER A 240 -22.46 -26.53 1.34
CA SER A 240 -23.54 -25.59 1.71
C SER A 240 -23.11 -24.60 2.78
N LYS A 241 -22.34 -25.05 3.79
CA LYS A 241 -21.82 -24.21 4.86
C LYS A 241 -20.80 -23.19 4.31
N MET A 242 -19.87 -23.63 3.47
CA MET A 242 -18.87 -22.77 2.85
C MET A 242 -19.54 -21.70 1.97
N MET A 243 -20.50 -22.08 1.12
CA MET A 243 -21.25 -21.13 0.28
C MET A 243 -22.07 -20.15 1.11
N SER A 244 -22.77 -20.62 2.16
CA SER A 244 -23.55 -19.75 3.04
C SER A 244 -22.64 -18.72 3.74
N LEU A 245 -21.47 -19.13 4.24
CA LEU A 245 -20.52 -18.22 4.85
C LEU A 245 -19.94 -17.22 3.85
N PHE A 246 -19.63 -17.66 2.63
CA PHE A 246 -19.10 -16.82 1.57
C PHE A 246 -20.10 -15.75 1.14
N PHE A 247 -21.32 -16.14 0.76
CA PHE A 247 -22.35 -15.23 0.26
C PHE A 247 -23.02 -14.38 1.36
N SER A 248 -22.85 -14.72 2.63
CA SER A 248 -23.35 -13.89 3.74
C SER A 248 -22.47 -12.66 4.03
N LYS A 249 -21.29 -12.55 3.42
CA LYS A 249 -20.38 -11.43 3.66
C LYS A 249 -20.73 -10.25 2.78
N GLU A 250 -20.57 -9.08 3.35
CA GLU A 250 -20.63 -7.83 2.60
C GLU A 250 -19.44 -7.69 1.63
N GLY A 251 -19.63 -6.90 0.58
CA GLY A 251 -18.60 -6.62 -0.41
C GLY A 251 -18.70 -7.48 -1.66
N LYS A 252 -17.72 -7.33 -2.55
CA LYS A 252 -17.70 -8.05 -3.83
C LYS A 252 -17.32 -9.51 -3.65
N HIS A 253 -17.88 -10.35 -4.52
CA HIS A 253 -17.67 -11.79 -4.52
C HIS A 253 -16.96 -12.25 -5.79
N ILE A 254 -15.80 -12.89 -5.63
CA ILE A 254 -14.97 -13.45 -6.71
C ILE A 254 -14.95 -14.97 -6.54
N VAL A 255 -15.32 -15.71 -7.58
CA VAL A 255 -15.30 -17.18 -7.57
C VAL A 255 -14.27 -17.68 -8.57
N CYS A 256 -13.32 -18.49 -8.11
CA CYS A 256 -12.21 -19.01 -8.89
C CYS A 256 -12.24 -20.54 -8.97
N GLY A 257 -12.27 -21.05 -10.21
CA GLY A 257 -12.25 -22.48 -10.52
C GLY A 257 -13.56 -23.03 -11.06
N GLY A 258 -13.50 -23.85 -12.11
CA GLY A 258 -14.69 -24.38 -12.79
C GLY A 258 -15.62 -25.17 -11.88
N THR A 259 -15.10 -26.13 -11.11
CA THR A 259 -15.90 -26.91 -10.13
C THR A 259 -16.49 -26.01 -9.06
N THR A 260 -15.71 -25.04 -8.56
CA THR A 260 -16.17 -24.09 -7.54
C THR A 260 -17.30 -23.22 -8.07
N SER A 261 -17.17 -22.76 -9.32
CA SER A 261 -18.20 -21.96 -10.01
C SER A 261 -19.50 -22.74 -10.23
N SER A 262 -19.40 -24.03 -10.57
CA SER A 262 -20.58 -24.89 -10.69
C SER A 262 -21.32 -25.07 -9.35
N ILE A 263 -20.59 -25.27 -8.25
CA ILE A 263 -21.15 -25.35 -6.90
C ILE A 263 -21.81 -24.02 -6.49
N ALA A 264 -21.15 -22.89 -6.79
CA ALA A 264 -21.71 -21.57 -6.50
C ALA A 264 -22.99 -21.29 -7.30
N ALA A 265 -23.02 -21.65 -8.58
CA ALA A 265 -24.19 -21.52 -9.46
C ALA A 265 -25.39 -22.37 -8.97
N GLU A 266 -25.10 -23.60 -8.56
CA GLU A 266 -26.10 -24.50 -7.97
C GLU A 266 -26.67 -23.95 -6.66
N PHE A 267 -25.78 -23.47 -5.75
CA PHE A 267 -26.18 -22.87 -4.48
C PHE A 267 -27.08 -21.63 -4.67
N LEU A 268 -26.74 -20.76 -5.64
CA LEU A 268 -27.51 -19.56 -5.95
C LEU A 268 -28.78 -19.86 -6.81
N HIS A 269 -28.95 -21.09 -7.31
CA HIS A 269 -29.96 -21.45 -8.30
C HIS A 269 -29.94 -20.56 -9.56
N LYS A 270 -28.73 -20.25 -10.03
CA LYS A 270 -28.45 -19.36 -11.18
C LYS A 270 -27.60 -20.08 -12.22
N PRO A 271 -27.78 -19.78 -13.53
CA PRO A 271 -26.99 -20.41 -14.57
C PRO A 271 -25.51 -19.89 -14.53
N LEU A 272 -24.57 -20.79 -14.79
CA LEU A 272 -23.19 -20.47 -15.10
C LEU A 272 -23.06 -20.24 -16.60
N VAL A 273 -22.79 -19.01 -17.02
CA VAL A 273 -22.72 -18.63 -18.44
C VAL A 273 -21.27 -18.27 -18.79
N PRO A 274 -20.54 -19.10 -19.54
CA PRO A 274 -19.22 -18.75 -20.04
C PRO A 274 -19.28 -17.55 -20.99
N THR A 275 -18.26 -16.67 -20.94
CA THR A 275 -18.12 -15.61 -21.92
C THR A 275 -17.35 -16.11 -23.15
N VAL A 276 -17.70 -15.58 -24.32
CA VAL A 276 -17.05 -15.95 -25.60
C VAL A 276 -15.75 -15.18 -25.81
N ASP A 277 -15.56 -14.07 -25.09
CA ASP A 277 -14.38 -13.24 -25.20
C ASP A 277 -13.14 -13.91 -24.57
N TYR A 278 -12.11 -14.08 -25.36
CA TYR A 278 -10.83 -14.67 -24.97
C TYR A 278 -9.69 -13.65 -25.18
N PRO A 279 -9.62 -12.61 -24.34
CA PRO A 279 -8.72 -11.48 -24.57
C PRO A 279 -7.24 -11.82 -24.40
N ASP A 280 -6.90 -12.90 -23.68
CA ASP A 280 -5.54 -13.37 -23.50
C ASP A 280 -5.48 -14.90 -23.65
N PRO A 281 -4.72 -15.44 -24.61
CA PRO A 281 -4.65 -16.89 -24.86
C PRO A 281 -4.02 -17.69 -23.71
N GLU A 282 -3.28 -17.05 -22.82
CA GLU A 282 -2.66 -17.71 -21.65
C GLU A 282 -3.60 -17.78 -20.44
N ILE A 283 -4.73 -17.02 -20.46
CA ILE A 283 -5.66 -16.92 -19.34
C ILE A 283 -7.02 -17.41 -19.78
N PRO A 284 -7.57 -18.46 -19.13
CA PRO A 284 -8.89 -18.98 -19.46
C PRO A 284 -10.00 -17.91 -19.41
N PRO A 285 -11.06 -18.05 -20.23
CA PRO A 285 -12.14 -17.08 -20.27
C PRO A 285 -12.86 -16.97 -18.93
N ILE A 286 -13.43 -15.81 -18.68
CA ILE A 286 -14.29 -15.57 -17.53
C ILE A 286 -15.70 -16.15 -17.77
N ALA A 287 -16.45 -16.33 -16.69
CA ALA A 287 -17.86 -16.69 -16.76
C ALA A 287 -18.71 -15.69 -15.96
N ARG A 288 -20.02 -15.84 -16.01
CA ARG A 288 -20.97 -15.01 -15.28
C ARG A 288 -21.95 -15.88 -14.49
N ILE A 289 -22.19 -15.50 -13.26
CA ILE A 289 -23.25 -15.98 -12.39
C ILE A 289 -23.94 -14.74 -11.83
N GLU A 290 -25.26 -14.65 -11.94
CA GLU A 290 -25.99 -13.52 -11.35
C GLU A 290 -25.82 -13.51 -9.82
N GLY A 291 -25.34 -12.38 -9.27
CA GLY A 291 -25.02 -12.26 -7.84
C GLY A 291 -23.54 -12.54 -7.51
N VAL A 292 -22.70 -12.75 -8.52
CA VAL A 292 -21.24 -12.87 -8.38
C VAL A 292 -20.56 -11.81 -9.25
N ASP A 293 -19.65 -11.05 -8.67
CA ASP A 293 -18.99 -9.91 -9.36
C ASP A 293 -17.99 -10.38 -10.42
N LEU A 294 -17.27 -11.47 -10.15
CA LEU A 294 -16.31 -12.04 -11.08
C LEU A 294 -16.20 -13.57 -10.93
N VAL A 295 -16.27 -14.29 -12.04
CA VAL A 295 -16.07 -15.74 -12.10
C VAL A 295 -14.92 -16.04 -13.06
N THR A 296 -13.88 -16.75 -12.57
CA THR A 296 -12.69 -17.08 -13.35
C THR A 296 -12.34 -18.57 -13.24
N GLU A 297 -11.37 -18.99 -14.04
CA GLU A 297 -10.63 -20.23 -13.77
C GLU A 297 -9.85 -20.10 -12.44
N GLY A 298 -9.36 -21.20 -11.90
CA GLY A 298 -8.75 -21.24 -10.59
C GLY A 298 -7.25 -20.97 -10.59
N VAL A 299 -6.45 -22.07 -10.63
CA VAL A 299 -5.00 -22.07 -10.33
C VAL A 299 -4.20 -21.24 -11.33
N ILE A 300 -4.50 -21.33 -12.63
CA ILE A 300 -3.76 -20.61 -13.68
C ILE A 300 -3.95 -19.10 -13.50
N THR A 301 -5.20 -18.69 -13.31
CA THR A 301 -5.55 -17.28 -13.11
C THR A 301 -4.90 -16.71 -11.85
N ILE A 302 -5.00 -17.41 -10.71
CA ILE A 302 -4.39 -16.95 -9.45
C ILE A 302 -2.87 -16.93 -9.50
N ASN A 303 -2.24 -17.88 -10.21
CA ASN A 303 -0.79 -17.84 -10.42
C ASN A 303 -0.35 -16.60 -11.22
N LYS A 304 -1.13 -16.17 -12.20
CA LYS A 304 -0.87 -14.92 -12.94
C LYS A 304 -1.06 -13.69 -12.05
N VAL A 305 -2.11 -13.68 -11.22
CA VAL A 305 -2.34 -12.60 -10.23
C VAL A 305 -1.18 -12.51 -9.24
N LEU A 306 -0.64 -13.64 -8.78
CA LEU A 306 0.52 -13.65 -7.89
C LEU A 306 1.74 -13.01 -8.54
N LYS A 307 2.02 -13.29 -9.81
CA LYS A 307 3.12 -12.64 -10.55
C LYS A 307 2.91 -11.12 -10.65
N TYR A 308 1.68 -10.67 -10.93
CA TYR A 308 1.35 -9.25 -10.92
C TYR A 308 1.52 -8.63 -9.53
N ALA A 309 1.19 -9.37 -8.44
CA ALA A 309 1.36 -8.89 -7.08
C ALA A 309 2.84 -8.71 -6.69
N GLN A 310 3.69 -9.66 -7.11
CA GLN A 310 5.14 -9.59 -6.87
C GLN A 310 5.78 -8.42 -7.63
N ASP A 311 5.41 -8.22 -8.88
CA ASP A 311 5.85 -7.08 -9.69
C ASP A 311 5.36 -5.75 -9.12
N TYR A 312 4.11 -5.68 -8.70
CA TYR A 312 3.53 -4.49 -8.06
C TYR A 312 4.31 -4.05 -6.82
N LEU A 313 4.78 -5.00 -6.01
CA LEU A 313 5.57 -4.73 -4.81
C LEU A 313 7.02 -4.33 -5.12
N ALA A 314 7.56 -4.80 -6.24
CA ALA A 314 8.90 -4.41 -6.71
C ALA A 314 8.82 -3.03 -7.40
N ASP A 315 8.88 -3.01 -8.70
CA ASP A 315 8.98 -1.79 -9.50
C ASP A 315 7.68 -1.40 -10.22
N ASN A 316 6.64 -2.25 -10.13
CA ASN A 316 5.34 -2.09 -10.79
C ASN A 316 5.44 -1.87 -12.33
N GLU A 317 6.45 -2.45 -12.96
CA GLU A 317 6.69 -2.32 -14.41
C GLU A 317 5.54 -2.91 -15.24
N SER A 318 4.89 -3.96 -14.72
CA SER A 318 3.77 -4.63 -15.40
C SER A 318 2.42 -3.93 -15.22
N TYR A 319 2.36 -2.74 -14.60
CA TYR A 319 1.09 -2.02 -14.37
C TYR A 319 0.24 -1.90 -15.62
N THR A 320 0.82 -1.49 -16.74
CA THR A 320 0.13 -1.36 -18.03
C THR A 320 -0.34 -2.69 -18.61
N GLN A 321 0.25 -3.82 -18.18
CA GLN A 321 -0.12 -5.14 -18.67
C GLN A 321 -1.42 -5.65 -18.07
N TRP A 322 -1.79 -5.21 -16.87
CA TRP A 322 -3.01 -5.69 -16.20
C TRP A 322 -4.04 -4.61 -15.91
N SER A 323 -3.65 -3.35 -15.76
CA SER A 323 -4.57 -2.26 -15.34
C SER A 323 -5.74 -2.02 -16.30
N TYR A 324 -5.55 -2.26 -17.60
CA TYR A 324 -6.56 -2.00 -18.65
C TYR A 324 -7.12 -3.27 -19.32
N LYS A 325 -6.50 -4.43 -19.11
CA LYS A 325 -6.94 -5.68 -19.74
C LYS A 325 -8.23 -6.21 -19.11
N LYS A 326 -8.98 -7.01 -19.91
CA LYS A 326 -10.28 -7.57 -19.52
C LYS A 326 -10.24 -9.07 -19.20
N ASP A 327 -9.07 -9.69 -19.22
CA ASP A 327 -8.91 -11.08 -18.79
C ASP A 327 -9.15 -11.26 -17.29
N GLY A 328 -9.39 -12.50 -16.85
CA GLY A 328 -9.72 -12.82 -15.47
C GLY A 328 -8.65 -12.43 -14.46
N ALA A 329 -7.36 -12.62 -14.78
CA ALA A 329 -6.27 -12.29 -13.87
C ALA A 329 -6.11 -10.77 -13.70
N SER A 330 -6.23 -10.01 -14.78
CA SER A 330 -6.18 -8.55 -14.76
C SER A 330 -7.35 -7.94 -13.98
N GLN A 331 -8.54 -8.52 -14.11
CA GLN A 331 -9.70 -8.07 -13.33
C GLN A 331 -9.53 -8.38 -11.84
N ILE A 332 -9.04 -9.58 -11.47
CA ILE A 332 -8.74 -9.92 -10.07
C ILE A 332 -7.66 -8.97 -9.53
N ALA A 333 -6.59 -8.69 -10.29
CA ALA A 333 -5.54 -7.78 -9.87
C ALA A 333 -6.10 -6.39 -9.54
N ARG A 334 -6.92 -5.79 -10.40
CA ARG A 334 -7.56 -4.49 -10.10
C ARG A 334 -8.42 -4.55 -8.84
N LEU A 335 -9.27 -5.57 -8.74
CA LEU A 335 -10.14 -5.74 -7.58
C LEU A 335 -9.35 -5.86 -6.28
N LEU A 336 -8.30 -6.69 -6.25
CA LEU A 336 -7.53 -6.96 -5.03
C LEU A 336 -6.49 -5.88 -4.72
N PHE A 337 -5.80 -5.32 -5.74
CA PHE A 337 -4.69 -4.38 -5.49
C PHE A 337 -5.19 -2.94 -5.35
N GLU A 338 -6.13 -2.52 -6.21
CA GLU A 338 -6.58 -1.14 -6.26
C GLU A 338 -7.85 -0.88 -5.43
N GLU A 339 -8.84 -1.77 -5.53
CA GLU A 339 -10.14 -1.51 -4.91
C GLU A 339 -10.23 -2.06 -3.47
N ALA A 340 -9.79 -3.29 -3.21
CA ALA A 340 -9.96 -3.94 -1.92
C ALA A 340 -9.17 -3.25 -0.80
N THR A 341 -9.76 -3.23 0.39
CA THR A 341 -9.10 -2.90 1.66
C THR A 341 -9.01 -4.12 2.56
N ASP A 342 -10.07 -4.92 2.58
CA ASP A 342 -10.22 -6.13 3.40
C ASP A 342 -10.53 -7.30 2.47
N ILE A 343 -9.75 -8.38 2.54
CA ILE A 343 -9.91 -9.54 1.65
C ILE A 343 -10.09 -10.80 2.46
N ASN A 344 -11.22 -11.48 2.25
CA ASN A 344 -11.51 -12.77 2.85
C ASN A 344 -11.32 -13.87 1.81
N PHE A 345 -10.34 -14.74 2.01
CA PHE A 345 -10.16 -15.95 1.22
C PHE A 345 -10.95 -17.11 1.83
N TYR A 346 -11.73 -17.79 0.99
CA TYR A 346 -12.43 -19.03 1.28
C TYR A 346 -11.79 -20.13 0.45
N VAL A 347 -11.01 -20.99 1.08
CA VAL A 347 -10.15 -21.95 0.40
C VAL A 347 -10.60 -23.37 0.67
N GLY A 348 -11.17 -24.00 -0.34
CA GLY A 348 -11.49 -25.42 -0.26
C GLY A 348 -10.24 -26.29 -0.46
N ARG A 349 -10.07 -27.28 0.41
CA ARG A 349 -8.90 -28.17 0.43
C ARG A 349 -8.99 -29.38 -0.47
N ALA A 350 -10.10 -29.60 -1.17
CA ALA A 350 -10.19 -30.71 -2.11
C ALA A 350 -9.07 -30.69 -3.13
N VAL A 351 -8.46 -31.83 -3.35
CA VAL A 351 -7.37 -32.02 -4.30
C VAL A 351 -7.97 -32.41 -5.64
N ASN A 352 -7.64 -31.68 -6.71
CA ASN A 352 -8.05 -32.08 -8.04
C ASN A 352 -7.07 -33.15 -8.59
N PRO A 353 -7.52 -34.38 -8.85
CA PRO A 353 -6.67 -35.44 -9.38
C PRO A 353 -5.98 -35.06 -10.70
N ALA A 354 -6.59 -34.20 -11.52
CA ALA A 354 -6.04 -33.73 -12.79
C ALA A 354 -4.76 -32.85 -12.64
N HIS A 355 -4.50 -32.32 -11.44
CA HIS A 355 -3.32 -31.51 -11.14
C HIS A 355 -2.26 -32.26 -10.30
N GLN A 356 -2.47 -33.57 -10.06
CA GLN A 356 -1.49 -34.40 -9.37
C GLN A 356 -0.39 -34.84 -10.35
N ASN A 357 0.81 -34.34 -10.15
CA ASN A 357 2.00 -34.92 -10.78
C ASN A 357 2.41 -36.15 -9.93
N PRO A 358 2.39 -37.39 -10.48
CA PRO A 358 2.73 -38.60 -9.72
C PRO A 358 4.17 -38.61 -9.16
N ASN A 359 5.03 -37.70 -9.61
CA ASN A 359 6.41 -37.58 -9.19
C ASN A 359 6.67 -36.53 -8.10
N LEU A 360 5.61 -35.84 -7.61
CA LEU A 360 5.71 -34.90 -6.50
C LEU A 360 5.22 -35.52 -5.21
N PRO A 361 5.80 -35.17 -4.04
CA PRO A 361 5.31 -35.65 -2.75
C PRO A 361 3.83 -35.37 -2.58
N ILE A 362 3.08 -36.34 -2.06
CA ILE A 362 1.61 -36.44 -2.00
C ILE A 362 0.91 -35.21 -1.33
N ASN A 363 1.63 -34.31 -0.71
CA ASN A 363 1.09 -33.20 0.07
C ASN A 363 1.32 -31.80 -0.56
N PHE A 364 1.74 -31.68 -1.79
CA PHE A 364 2.01 -30.37 -2.37
C PHE A 364 0.75 -29.79 -2.99
N ASN A 365 -0.03 -29.08 -2.18
CA ASN A 365 -1.23 -28.38 -2.65
C ASN A 365 -0.85 -27.02 -3.24
N ILE A 366 -0.64 -26.98 -4.56
CA ILE A 366 -0.26 -25.76 -5.32
C ILE A 366 -1.22 -24.61 -5.01
N LYS A 367 -2.51 -24.89 -4.90
CA LYS A 367 -3.54 -23.89 -4.60
C LYS A 367 -3.31 -23.22 -3.24
N MET A 368 -2.98 -23.99 -2.20
CA MET A 368 -2.73 -23.47 -0.87
C MET A 368 -1.53 -22.54 -0.86
N ARG A 369 -0.44 -22.98 -1.48
CA ARG A 369 0.77 -22.19 -1.62
C ARG A 369 0.51 -20.87 -2.36
N LEU A 370 -0.22 -20.90 -3.46
CA LEU A 370 -0.56 -19.68 -4.22
C LEU A 370 -1.37 -18.69 -3.38
N VAL A 371 -2.33 -19.19 -2.59
CA VAL A 371 -3.12 -18.33 -1.69
C VAL A 371 -2.26 -17.76 -0.57
N ASP A 372 -1.35 -18.54 0.01
CA ASP A 372 -0.47 -18.08 1.08
C ASP A 372 0.52 -17.02 0.56
N GLU A 373 1.15 -17.25 -0.59
CA GLU A 373 2.06 -16.30 -1.22
C GLU A 373 1.33 -15.01 -1.65
N LEU A 374 0.14 -15.13 -2.26
CA LEU A 374 -0.69 -13.97 -2.63
C LEU A 374 -1.16 -13.20 -1.41
N SER A 375 -1.58 -13.90 -0.35
CA SER A 375 -1.98 -13.27 0.92
C SER A 375 -0.82 -12.48 1.54
N THR A 376 0.41 -12.99 1.43
CA THR A 376 1.62 -12.30 1.90
C THR A 376 1.86 -11.02 1.10
N CYS A 377 1.80 -11.08 -0.22
CA CYS A 377 1.92 -9.89 -1.07
C CYS A 377 0.84 -8.84 -0.77
N LEU A 378 -0.41 -9.28 -0.62
CA LEU A 378 -1.53 -8.37 -0.33
C LEU A 378 -1.40 -7.71 1.05
N LYS A 379 -0.88 -8.43 2.06
CA LYS A 379 -0.55 -7.82 3.37
C LYS A 379 0.53 -6.76 3.22
N GLN A 380 1.57 -7.01 2.42
CA GLN A 380 2.61 -6.02 2.13
C GLN A 380 2.07 -4.79 1.37
N MET A 381 0.96 -4.96 0.63
CA MET A 381 0.22 -3.84 0.03
C MET A 381 -0.69 -3.11 1.04
N GLY A 382 -0.64 -3.44 2.33
CA GLY A 382 -1.50 -2.84 3.36
C GLY A 382 -2.93 -3.38 3.41
N LYS A 383 -3.23 -4.52 2.75
CA LYS A 383 -4.56 -5.12 2.78
C LYS A 383 -4.75 -5.98 4.04
N ARG A 384 -5.94 -5.92 4.65
CA ARG A 384 -6.32 -6.84 5.73
C ARG A 384 -6.76 -8.17 5.14
N ILE A 385 -6.07 -9.23 5.54
CA ILE A 385 -6.29 -10.57 4.97
C ILE A 385 -6.81 -11.52 6.02
N LYS A 386 -7.91 -12.20 5.69
CA LYS A 386 -8.41 -13.34 6.45
C LYS A 386 -8.51 -14.54 5.53
N VAL A 387 -7.96 -15.69 5.95
CA VAL A 387 -8.04 -16.94 5.20
C VAL A 387 -8.83 -17.96 6.00
N SER A 388 -9.85 -18.54 5.38
CA SER A 388 -10.68 -19.61 5.95
C SER A 388 -10.56 -20.86 5.08
N TYR A 389 -10.25 -21.99 5.70
CA TYR A 389 -10.03 -23.27 5.02
C TYR A 389 -11.20 -24.22 5.27
N PHE A 390 -11.57 -25.01 4.23
CA PHE A 390 -12.69 -25.94 4.25
C PHE A 390 -12.33 -27.32 3.70
#